data_48c6ce8d65e1764ee8c01ecba9c3d9eb
#
_entry.id   48c6ce8d65e1764ee8c01ecba9c3d9eb
#
_cell.length_a   1.000
_cell.length_b   1.000
_cell.length_c   1.000
_cell.angle_alpha   90.00
_cell.angle_beta   90.00
_cell.angle_gamma   90.00
#
_symmetry.space_group_name_H-M   'P 1'
#
loop_
_entity.id
_entity.type
_entity.pdbx_description
1 polymer ?
#
loop_
_entity_poly.entity_id
_entity_poly.type
_entity_poly.pdbx_seq_one_letter_code
_entity_poly.pdbx_strand_id
1 'polypeptide(L)'
;MSDAAATKGFASFAHRDFTLLIVAKLFGWIALNMILVAIAYQVYDKTGEVLNLAYIGLATFAPAFAFALFTGYVADLFDRRLVLTVCYGIVGLSALGFLVYTLADTGPVWPVFVLLVVLGTGRAFHQPAINALVPNLVPKNVFPNAVAWHSTVTKVCQVTGPALGGVVYLAGPEIVYASAAIALAIGAVITLAIKTRTERGERQPTTLSTLLAGLRYVYAKKIIFGAITLDLLVVLLGGATALFPVFAKDILETGAAGAGFLRSAMAGGALLSGIVLTQVGLERNVGRKMFATVLIFGICTIVFGLSEIYWLSFMAMAVLGAADMVSVNIRVTLIQIATPDDMRGRVSAVSSVFTGASNEIGELRAGAMAAAIGAVPAVLVGGVGSIIVAAVCWKAFPQLVGVDRFEQRP
;
A
#
# COMPACT_ATOMS: atom_id res chain seq x y z
N MET A 1 -28.11 -4.23 -29.44
CA MET A 1 -27.88 -5.47 -28.64
C MET A 1 -26.49 -5.55 -28.01
N SER A 2 -25.86 -4.44 -27.54
CA SER A 2 -24.47 -4.48 -27.01
C SER A 2 -24.32 -4.05 -25.53
N ASP A 3 -25.31 -3.46 -24.89
CA ASP A 3 -25.17 -2.96 -23.51
C ASP A 3 -25.37 -4.01 -22.39
N ALA A 4 -26.06 -5.11 -22.67
CA ALA A 4 -26.31 -6.16 -21.68
C ALA A 4 -25.06 -7.02 -21.33
N ALA A 5 -24.01 -6.98 -22.16
CA ALA A 5 -22.78 -7.73 -21.90
C ALA A 5 -21.82 -7.00 -20.92
N ALA A 6 -21.91 -5.67 -20.84
CA ALA A 6 -21.06 -4.85 -19.97
C ALA A 6 -21.41 -4.96 -18.48
N THR A 7 -22.61 -5.45 -18.14
CA THR A 7 -23.11 -5.58 -16.75
C THR A 7 -22.83 -6.95 -16.12
N LYS A 8 -22.25 -7.90 -16.84
CA LYS A 8 -21.84 -9.18 -16.25
C LYS A 8 -20.62 -8.97 -15.35
N GLY A 9 -20.69 -9.42 -14.09
CA GLY A 9 -19.63 -9.22 -13.08
C GLY A 9 -18.22 -9.64 -13.50
N PHE A 10 -18.07 -10.51 -14.52
CA PHE A 10 -16.81 -11.02 -15.06
C PHE A 10 -16.55 -10.59 -16.51
N ALA A 11 -17.14 -9.50 -16.99
CA ALA A 11 -17.01 -9.08 -18.38
C ALA A 11 -15.56 -8.85 -18.85
N SER A 12 -14.71 -8.31 -17.97
CA SER A 12 -13.30 -8.06 -18.28
C SER A 12 -12.48 -9.35 -18.50
N PHE A 13 -12.87 -10.46 -17.88
CA PHE A 13 -12.18 -11.76 -18.04
C PHE A 13 -12.46 -12.43 -19.40
N ALA A 14 -13.44 -11.96 -20.15
CA ALA A 14 -13.61 -12.37 -21.56
C ALA A 14 -12.45 -11.92 -22.45
N HIS A 15 -11.65 -10.94 -21.99
CA HIS A 15 -10.47 -10.44 -22.69
C HIS A 15 -9.22 -11.17 -22.19
N ARG A 16 -8.64 -12.03 -23.06
CA ARG A 16 -7.48 -12.88 -22.74
C ARG A 16 -6.33 -12.10 -22.11
N ASP A 17 -5.95 -10.97 -22.69
CA ASP A 17 -4.79 -10.19 -22.24
C ASP A 17 -5.03 -9.53 -20.89
N PHE A 18 -6.27 -9.14 -20.56
CA PHE A 18 -6.63 -8.71 -19.22
C PHE A 18 -6.54 -9.84 -18.19
N THR A 19 -7.04 -11.03 -18.55
CA THR A 19 -6.94 -12.23 -17.68
C THR A 19 -5.48 -12.57 -17.39
N LEU A 20 -4.61 -12.56 -18.42
CA LEU A 20 -3.18 -12.78 -18.25
C LEU A 20 -2.55 -11.73 -17.31
N LEU A 21 -2.91 -10.44 -17.46
CA LEU A 21 -2.43 -9.39 -16.56
C LEU A 21 -2.84 -9.63 -15.12
N ILE A 22 -4.11 -10.01 -14.88
CA ILE A 22 -4.61 -10.27 -13.52
C ILE A 22 -3.91 -11.47 -12.89
N VAL A 23 -3.69 -12.56 -13.65
CA VAL A 23 -2.96 -13.74 -13.17
C VAL A 23 -1.50 -13.40 -12.87
N ALA A 24 -0.80 -12.69 -13.77
CA ALA A 24 0.56 -12.25 -13.53
C ALA A 24 0.67 -11.37 -12.27
N LYS A 25 -0.31 -10.48 -12.08
CA LYS A 25 -0.39 -9.63 -10.89
C LYS A 25 -0.59 -10.44 -9.62
N LEU A 26 -1.45 -11.47 -9.62
CA LEU A 26 -1.64 -12.34 -8.46
C LEU A 26 -0.30 -12.95 -8.02
N PHE A 27 0.43 -13.57 -8.94
CA PHE A 27 1.74 -14.15 -8.64
C PHE A 27 2.73 -13.11 -8.14
N GLY A 28 2.87 -11.98 -8.84
CA GLY A 28 3.86 -10.95 -8.50
C GLY A 28 3.56 -10.24 -7.17
N TRP A 29 2.30 -9.87 -6.89
CA TRP A 29 1.94 -9.17 -5.67
C TRP A 29 1.92 -10.06 -4.43
N ILE A 30 1.47 -11.32 -4.56
CA ILE A 30 1.56 -12.30 -3.47
C ILE A 30 3.04 -12.53 -3.13
N ALA A 31 3.89 -12.81 -4.12
CA ALA A 31 5.33 -13.01 -3.93
C ALA A 31 6.00 -11.82 -3.25
N LEU A 32 5.70 -10.59 -3.70
CA LEU A 32 6.25 -9.37 -3.10
C LEU A 32 5.86 -9.24 -1.62
N ASN A 33 4.58 -9.46 -1.28
CA ASN A 33 4.13 -9.36 0.10
C ASN A 33 4.70 -10.50 0.98
N MET A 34 4.89 -11.70 0.43
CA MET A 34 5.58 -12.79 1.11
C MET A 34 7.03 -12.42 1.46
N ILE A 35 7.79 -11.89 0.48
CA ILE A 35 9.18 -11.45 0.67
C ILE A 35 9.26 -10.38 1.77
N LEU A 36 8.40 -9.36 1.73
CA LEU A 36 8.46 -8.25 2.68
C LEU A 36 8.21 -8.69 4.12
N VAL A 37 7.31 -9.65 4.36
CA VAL A 37 7.09 -10.21 5.71
C VAL A 37 8.27 -11.08 6.12
N ALA A 38 8.73 -11.96 5.24
CA ALA A 38 9.81 -12.90 5.53
C ALA A 38 11.11 -12.17 5.87
N ILE A 39 11.49 -11.16 5.05
CA ILE A 39 12.74 -10.44 5.26
C ILE A 39 12.71 -9.57 6.53
N ALA A 40 11.56 -8.93 6.81
CA ALA A 40 11.41 -8.15 8.04
C ALA A 40 11.54 -9.03 9.29
N TYR A 41 10.90 -10.20 9.28
CA TYR A 41 11.01 -11.16 10.38
C TYR A 41 12.41 -11.75 10.47
N GLN A 42 13.01 -12.21 9.37
CA GLN A 42 14.35 -12.81 9.35
C GLN A 42 15.45 -11.86 9.83
N VAL A 43 15.42 -10.60 9.37
CA VAL A 43 16.40 -9.60 9.80
C VAL A 43 16.28 -9.33 11.28
N TYR A 44 15.05 -9.18 11.78
CA TYR A 44 14.82 -8.97 13.21
C TYR A 44 15.20 -10.22 14.03
N ASP A 45 14.85 -11.40 13.55
CA ASP A 45 15.18 -12.66 14.21
C ASP A 45 16.69 -12.88 14.33
N LYS A 46 17.44 -12.52 13.28
CA LYS A 46 18.91 -12.67 13.22
C LYS A 46 19.65 -11.62 14.04
N THR A 47 19.15 -10.39 14.11
CA THR A 47 19.89 -9.25 14.71
C THR A 47 19.39 -8.85 16.08
N GLY A 48 18.12 -9.06 16.38
CA GLY A 48 17.45 -8.48 17.56
C GLY A 48 17.33 -6.95 17.51
N GLU A 49 17.80 -6.30 16.44
CA GLU A 49 17.87 -4.85 16.33
C GLU A 49 16.64 -4.27 15.63
N VAL A 50 15.80 -3.57 16.38
CA VAL A 50 14.57 -2.93 15.85
C VAL A 50 14.87 -1.87 14.80
N LEU A 51 16.03 -1.19 14.88
CA LEU A 51 16.42 -0.15 13.92
C LEU A 51 16.58 -0.70 12.50
N ASN A 52 16.97 -1.97 12.36
CA ASN A 52 17.06 -2.63 11.06
C ASN A 52 15.70 -2.69 10.33
N LEU A 53 14.58 -2.78 11.05
CA LEU A 53 13.24 -2.71 10.47
C LEU A 53 12.96 -1.34 9.84
N ALA A 54 13.44 -0.27 10.46
CA ALA A 54 13.37 1.07 9.91
C ALA A 54 14.18 1.19 8.60
N TYR A 55 15.38 0.60 8.57
CA TYR A 55 16.22 0.57 7.36
C TYR A 55 15.63 -0.28 6.23
N ILE A 56 14.87 -1.35 6.53
CA ILE A 56 14.13 -2.11 5.53
C ILE A 56 13.11 -1.21 4.81
N GLY A 57 12.30 -0.45 5.57
CA GLY A 57 11.37 0.51 5.01
C GLY A 57 12.08 1.54 4.13
N LEU A 58 13.13 2.17 4.66
CA LEU A 58 13.93 3.17 3.93
C LEU A 58 14.52 2.60 2.64
N ALA A 59 15.14 1.43 2.69
CA ALA A 59 15.78 0.80 1.53
C ALA A 59 14.79 0.44 0.42
N THR A 60 13.57 0.02 0.77
CA THR A 60 12.50 -0.27 -0.20
C THR A 60 11.86 0.97 -0.79
N PHE A 61 11.80 2.07 -0.04
CA PHE A 61 11.16 3.31 -0.45
C PHE A 61 12.08 4.28 -1.18
N ALA A 62 13.35 4.37 -0.80
CA ALA A 62 14.29 5.33 -1.38
C ALA A 62 14.31 5.30 -2.92
N PRO A 63 14.31 4.13 -3.59
CA PRO A 63 14.22 4.10 -5.06
C PRO A 63 12.91 4.64 -5.60
N ALA A 64 11.77 4.36 -4.94
CA ALA A 64 10.46 4.84 -5.37
C ALA A 64 10.40 6.38 -5.32
N PHE A 65 10.98 6.98 -4.30
CA PHE A 65 11.11 8.43 -4.17
C PHE A 65 12.07 9.02 -5.21
N ALA A 66 13.25 8.43 -5.36
CA ALA A 66 14.27 8.89 -6.30
C ALA A 66 13.79 8.84 -7.76
N PHE A 67 13.03 7.80 -8.12
CA PHE A 67 12.54 7.60 -9.48
C PHE A 67 11.11 8.12 -9.71
N ALA A 68 10.45 8.73 -8.73
CA ALA A 68 9.04 9.14 -8.81
C ALA A 68 8.70 9.96 -10.07
N LEU A 69 9.59 10.87 -10.49
CA LEU A 69 9.40 11.67 -11.71
C LEU A 69 9.72 10.89 -13.00
N PHE A 70 10.55 9.86 -12.92
CA PHE A 70 11.01 9.10 -14.09
C PHE A 70 10.09 7.90 -14.39
N THR A 71 9.40 7.35 -13.38
CA THR A 71 8.59 6.14 -13.54
C THR A 71 7.46 6.31 -14.54
N GLY A 72 6.77 7.46 -14.52
CA GLY A 72 5.73 7.80 -15.49
C GLY A 72 6.30 7.95 -16.91
N TYR A 73 7.43 8.65 -17.05
CA TYR A 73 8.10 8.84 -18.34
C TYR A 73 8.53 7.51 -18.96
N VAL A 74 9.12 6.60 -18.18
CA VAL A 74 9.50 5.25 -18.65
C VAL A 74 8.28 4.45 -19.09
N ALA A 75 7.17 4.50 -18.33
CA ALA A 75 5.93 3.80 -18.67
C ALA A 75 5.26 4.33 -19.96
N ASP A 76 5.52 5.59 -20.33
CA ASP A 76 5.01 6.19 -21.57
C ASP A 76 5.94 5.98 -22.77
N LEU A 77 7.27 5.87 -22.54
CA LEU A 77 8.27 5.73 -23.58
C LEU A 77 8.43 4.29 -24.07
N PHE A 78 8.38 3.32 -23.16
CA PHE A 78 8.63 1.91 -23.44
C PHE A 78 7.34 1.08 -23.50
N ASP A 79 7.40 -0.08 -24.14
CA ASP A 79 6.30 -1.06 -24.12
C ASP A 79 6.03 -1.47 -22.66
N ARG A 80 4.84 -1.14 -22.16
CA ARG A 80 4.44 -1.33 -20.77
C ARG A 80 4.51 -2.78 -20.31
N ARG A 81 4.35 -3.76 -21.25
CA ARG A 81 4.53 -5.19 -20.97
C ARG A 81 5.99 -5.48 -20.63
N LEU A 82 6.92 -4.95 -21.44
CA LEU A 82 8.37 -5.15 -21.22
C LEU A 82 8.79 -4.48 -19.89
N VAL A 83 8.31 -3.27 -19.62
CA VAL A 83 8.58 -2.61 -18.33
C VAL A 83 8.09 -3.49 -17.17
N LEU A 84 6.87 -4.02 -17.24
CA LEU A 84 6.31 -4.88 -16.20
C LEU A 84 7.09 -6.20 -16.06
N THR A 85 7.48 -6.81 -17.19
CA THR A 85 8.31 -8.03 -17.19
C THR A 85 9.66 -7.78 -16.53
N VAL A 86 10.31 -6.66 -16.87
CA VAL A 86 11.59 -6.26 -16.25
C VAL A 86 11.40 -6.01 -14.74
N CYS A 87 10.30 -5.39 -14.33
CA CYS A 87 10.00 -5.21 -12.90
C CYS A 87 9.89 -6.55 -12.17
N TYR A 88 9.17 -7.52 -12.73
CA TYR A 88 9.09 -8.87 -12.14
C TYR A 88 10.47 -9.56 -12.13
N GLY A 89 11.27 -9.38 -13.19
CA GLY A 89 12.64 -9.90 -13.26
C GLY A 89 13.54 -9.32 -12.16
N ILE A 90 13.52 -7.99 -11.96
CA ILE A 90 14.32 -7.31 -10.93
C ILE A 90 13.91 -7.80 -9.52
N VAL A 91 12.60 -7.85 -9.23
CA VAL A 91 12.10 -8.35 -7.94
C VAL A 91 12.42 -9.84 -7.77
N GLY A 92 12.34 -10.63 -8.84
CA GLY A 92 12.70 -12.06 -8.84
C GLY A 92 14.19 -12.29 -8.59
N LEU A 93 15.07 -11.48 -9.18
CA LEU A 93 16.51 -11.51 -8.90
C LEU A 93 16.81 -11.13 -7.45
N SER A 94 16.09 -10.17 -6.88
CA SER A 94 16.20 -9.84 -5.47
C SER A 94 15.76 -11.01 -4.58
N ALA A 95 14.70 -11.73 -4.95
CA ALA A 95 14.25 -12.94 -4.24
C ALA A 95 15.30 -14.04 -4.28
N LEU A 96 15.95 -14.28 -5.42
CA LEU A 96 17.08 -15.20 -5.54
C LEU A 96 18.28 -14.74 -4.71
N GLY A 97 18.54 -13.43 -4.67
CA GLY A 97 19.59 -12.86 -3.83
C GLY A 97 19.32 -13.12 -2.33
N PHE A 98 18.08 -12.95 -1.86
CA PHE A 98 17.69 -13.29 -0.48
C PHE A 98 17.80 -14.79 -0.22
N LEU A 99 17.45 -15.64 -1.18
CA LEU A 99 17.64 -17.08 -1.08
C LEU A 99 19.13 -17.43 -0.88
N VAL A 100 20.00 -16.90 -1.74
CA VAL A 100 21.45 -17.13 -1.65
C VAL A 100 22.00 -16.62 -0.32
N TYR A 101 21.60 -15.41 0.10
CA TYR A 101 21.98 -14.84 1.39
C TYR A 101 21.59 -15.74 2.56
N THR A 102 20.36 -16.29 2.52
CA THR A 102 19.85 -17.18 3.58
C THR A 102 20.59 -18.51 3.61
N LEU A 103 20.82 -19.14 2.45
CA LEU A 103 21.55 -20.41 2.36
C LEU A 103 23.04 -20.29 2.72
N ALA A 104 23.65 -19.14 2.42
CA ALA A 104 25.05 -18.88 2.75
C ALA A 104 25.26 -18.61 4.24
N ASP A 105 24.18 -18.33 4.98
CA ASP A 105 24.18 -17.95 6.41
C ASP A 105 25.29 -16.93 6.77
N THR A 106 25.50 -15.95 5.88
CA THR A 106 26.51 -14.91 6.05
C THR A 106 26.14 -14.00 7.22
N GLY A 107 27.12 -13.70 8.09
CA GLY A 107 26.92 -12.91 9.32
C GLY A 107 26.35 -11.51 9.12
N PRO A 108 26.89 -10.66 8.20
CA PRO A 108 26.45 -9.27 8.06
C PRO A 108 25.11 -9.15 7.36
N VAL A 109 24.24 -8.21 7.81
CA VAL A 109 22.92 -7.95 7.21
C VAL A 109 22.92 -6.87 6.13
N TRP A 110 24.02 -6.15 5.90
CA TRP A 110 24.07 -5.09 4.88
C TRP A 110 23.74 -5.56 3.45
N PRO A 111 24.02 -6.82 3.00
CA PRO A 111 23.63 -7.26 1.66
C PRO A 111 22.11 -7.27 1.47
N VAL A 112 21.36 -7.53 2.56
CA VAL A 112 19.90 -7.48 2.55
C VAL A 112 19.40 -6.09 2.16
N PHE A 113 20.01 -5.03 2.70
CA PHE A 113 19.58 -3.65 2.35
C PHE A 113 19.88 -3.31 0.88
N VAL A 114 20.99 -3.80 0.33
CA VAL A 114 21.27 -3.65 -1.11
C VAL A 114 20.21 -4.35 -1.95
N LEU A 115 19.87 -5.59 -1.60
CA LEU A 115 18.81 -6.35 -2.30
C LEU A 115 17.43 -5.67 -2.16
N LEU A 116 17.14 -5.04 -1.03
CA LEU A 116 15.91 -4.26 -0.82
C LEU A 116 15.87 -3.00 -1.69
N VAL A 117 17.00 -2.32 -1.90
CA VAL A 117 17.08 -1.20 -2.86
C VAL A 117 16.80 -1.68 -4.29
N VAL A 118 17.35 -2.85 -4.69
CA VAL A 118 17.07 -3.44 -6.00
C VAL A 118 15.59 -3.81 -6.12
N LEU A 119 15.01 -4.46 -5.10
CA LEU A 119 13.58 -4.80 -5.04
C LEU A 119 12.71 -3.53 -5.13
N GLY A 120 13.03 -2.49 -4.35
CA GLY A 120 12.35 -1.20 -4.34
C GLY A 120 12.38 -0.51 -5.70
N THR A 121 13.48 -0.65 -6.45
CA THR A 121 13.60 -0.15 -7.83
C THR A 121 12.59 -0.84 -8.74
N GLY A 122 12.52 -2.18 -8.74
CA GLY A 122 11.52 -2.93 -9.51
C GLY A 122 10.09 -2.54 -9.14
N ARG A 123 9.81 -2.38 -7.82
CA ARG A 123 8.50 -1.96 -7.29
C ARG A 123 8.10 -0.55 -7.75
N ALA A 124 9.05 0.40 -7.85
CA ALA A 124 8.78 1.78 -8.23
C ALA A 124 8.17 1.91 -9.63
N PHE A 125 8.64 1.11 -10.59
CA PHE A 125 8.15 1.14 -11.97
C PHE A 125 6.91 0.27 -12.20
N HIS A 126 6.63 -0.69 -11.33
CA HIS A 126 5.56 -1.67 -11.50
C HIS A 126 4.17 -1.02 -11.52
N GLN A 127 3.83 -0.16 -10.54
CA GLN A 127 2.50 0.42 -10.43
C GLN A 127 2.13 1.37 -11.58
N PRO A 128 3.01 2.31 -12.01
CA PRO A 128 2.78 3.12 -13.19
C PRO A 128 2.58 2.29 -14.47
N ALA A 129 3.39 1.25 -14.67
CA ALA A 129 3.29 0.37 -15.84
C ALA A 129 1.94 -0.37 -15.89
N ILE A 130 1.49 -0.94 -14.78
CA ILE A 130 0.20 -1.64 -14.70
C ILE A 130 -0.98 -0.70 -14.92
N ASN A 131 -0.98 0.46 -14.26
CA ASN A 131 -2.07 1.44 -14.39
C ASN A 131 -2.20 1.98 -15.82
N ALA A 132 -1.07 2.10 -16.52
CA ALA A 132 -1.05 2.51 -17.91
C ALA A 132 -1.46 1.38 -18.88
N LEU A 133 -1.25 0.10 -18.52
CA LEU A 133 -1.57 -1.05 -19.36
C LEU A 133 -3.06 -1.40 -19.34
N VAL A 134 -3.73 -1.38 -18.17
CA VAL A 134 -5.12 -1.82 -17.99
C VAL A 134 -6.11 -1.20 -19.00
N PRO A 135 -6.07 0.13 -19.29
CA PRO A 135 -7.00 0.74 -20.25
C PRO A 135 -6.90 0.21 -21.68
N ASN A 136 -5.75 -0.38 -22.04
CA ASN A 136 -5.50 -0.88 -23.41
C ASN A 136 -5.89 -2.35 -23.60
N LEU A 137 -6.22 -3.05 -22.51
CA LEU A 137 -6.52 -4.49 -22.54
C LEU A 137 -8.00 -4.79 -22.70
N VAL A 138 -8.87 -3.81 -22.52
CA VAL A 138 -10.32 -3.97 -22.58
C VAL A 138 -10.98 -2.80 -23.33
N PRO A 139 -12.14 -3.01 -23.97
CA PRO A 139 -12.93 -1.94 -24.56
C PRO A 139 -13.42 -0.93 -23.50
N LYS A 140 -13.70 0.31 -23.93
CA LYS A 140 -14.11 1.41 -23.04
C LYS A 140 -15.35 1.09 -22.19
N ASN A 141 -16.32 0.37 -22.72
CA ASN A 141 -17.54 -0.04 -22.02
C ASN A 141 -17.29 -1.09 -20.92
N VAL A 142 -16.20 -1.87 -21.00
CA VAL A 142 -15.81 -2.89 -20.01
C VAL A 142 -14.76 -2.33 -19.01
N PHE A 143 -14.14 -1.20 -19.33
CA PHE A 143 -13.07 -0.60 -18.53
C PHE A 143 -13.40 -0.40 -17.04
N PRO A 144 -14.62 0.09 -16.64
CA PRO A 144 -14.97 0.20 -15.22
C PRO A 144 -14.92 -1.16 -14.48
N ASN A 145 -15.36 -2.25 -15.14
CA ASN A 145 -15.29 -3.60 -14.59
C ASN A 145 -13.83 -4.06 -14.44
N ALA A 146 -12.98 -3.77 -15.42
CA ALA A 146 -11.54 -4.08 -15.34
C ALA A 146 -10.83 -3.36 -14.19
N VAL A 147 -11.14 -2.07 -13.96
CA VAL A 147 -10.60 -1.28 -12.84
C VAL A 147 -11.06 -1.87 -11.50
N ALA A 148 -12.33 -2.26 -11.38
CA ALA A 148 -12.87 -2.88 -10.17
C ALA A 148 -12.14 -4.18 -9.85
N TRP A 149 -11.98 -5.08 -10.82
CA TRP A 149 -11.24 -6.34 -10.64
C TRP A 149 -9.76 -6.11 -10.34
N HIS A 150 -9.12 -5.17 -11.04
CA HIS A 150 -7.74 -4.81 -10.77
C HIS A 150 -7.52 -4.37 -9.31
N SER A 151 -8.43 -3.55 -8.78
CA SER A 151 -8.39 -3.08 -7.38
C SER A 151 -8.69 -4.19 -6.39
N THR A 152 -9.71 -5.03 -6.66
CA THR A 152 -10.07 -6.17 -5.83
C THR A 152 -8.91 -7.15 -5.68
N VAL A 153 -8.27 -7.52 -6.80
CA VAL A 153 -7.11 -8.42 -6.79
C VAL A 153 -5.94 -7.82 -5.99
N THR A 154 -5.70 -6.51 -6.07
CA THR A 154 -4.69 -5.86 -5.22
C THR A 154 -4.98 -6.08 -3.74
N LYS A 155 -6.24 -5.88 -3.32
CA LYS A 155 -6.65 -6.06 -1.93
C LYS A 155 -6.55 -7.53 -1.48
N VAL A 156 -6.98 -8.47 -2.33
CA VAL A 156 -6.82 -9.90 -2.06
C VAL A 156 -5.35 -10.25 -1.84
N CYS A 157 -4.45 -9.78 -2.70
CA CYS A 157 -3.01 -10.03 -2.55
C CYS A 157 -2.42 -9.40 -1.28
N GLN A 158 -2.92 -8.23 -0.87
CA GLN A 158 -2.50 -7.57 0.38
C GLN A 158 -2.93 -8.35 1.63
N VAL A 159 -4.04 -9.10 1.54
CA VAL A 159 -4.49 -9.99 2.63
C VAL A 159 -3.75 -11.34 2.59
N THR A 160 -3.73 -11.97 1.42
CA THR A 160 -3.22 -13.35 1.30
C THR A 160 -1.70 -13.44 1.29
N GLY A 161 -1.01 -12.45 0.71
CA GLY A 161 0.45 -12.47 0.58
C GLY A 161 1.17 -12.51 1.92
N PRO A 162 0.89 -11.60 2.86
CA PRO A 162 1.53 -11.62 4.17
C PRO A 162 1.22 -12.90 4.97
N ALA A 163 -0.04 -13.38 4.94
CA ALA A 163 -0.42 -14.63 5.61
C ALA A 163 0.36 -15.83 5.06
N LEU A 164 0.41 -15.96 3.71
CA LEU A 164 1.17 -17.01 3.05
C LEU A 164 2.67 -16.89 3.36
N GLY A 165 3.21 -15.66 3.33
CA GLY A 165 4.61 -15.42 3.68
C GLY A 165 4.95 -15.90 5.08
N GLY A 166 4.12 -15.57 6.07
CA GLY A 166 4.29 -16.01 7.45
C GLY A 166 4.14 -17.52 7.64
N VAL A 167 3.14 -18.15 6.99
CA VAL A 167 2.93 -19.60 7.06
C VAL A 167 4.05 -20.38 6.36
N VAL A 168 4.43 -19.96 5.16
CA VAL A 168 5.51 -20.63 4.41
C VAL A 168 6.86 -20.46 5.13
N TYR A 169 7.04 -19.36 5.85
CA TYR A 169 8.24 -19.15 6.68
C TYR A 169 8.44 -20.20 7.77
N LEU A 170 7.37 -20.88 8.22
CA LEU A 170 7.48 -21.99 9.19
C LEU A 170 8.26 -23.17 8.63
N ALA A 171 8.31 -23.32 7.30
CA ALA A 171 9.09 -24.35 6.63
C ALA A 171 10.52 -23.89 6.30
N GLY A 172 10.83 -22.61 6.57
CA GLY A 172 12.13 -21.97 6.37
C GLY A 172 12.06 -20.72 5.48
N PRO A 173 12.86 -19.68 5.77
CA PRO A 173 12.91 -18.47 4.96
C PRO A 173 13.33 -18.74 3.50
N GLU A 174 14.20 -19.73 3.28
CA GLU A 174 14.66 -20.17 1.96
C GLU A 174 13.49 -20.63 1.07
N ILE A 175 12.47 -21.29 1.64
CA ILE A 175 11.29 -21.74 0.91
C ILE A 175 10.42 -20.55 0.50
N VAL A 176 10.32 -19.52 1.33
CA VAL A 176 9.63 -18.28 0.99
C VAL A 176 10.28 -17.62 -0.22
N TYR A 177 11.60 -17.44 -0.20
CA TYR A 177 12.31 -16.76 -1.29
C TYR A 177 12.33 -17.58 -2.58
N ALA A 178 12.51 -18.90 -2.48
CA ALA A 178 12.43 -19.79 -3.65
C ALA A 178 11.03 -19.77 -4.29
N SER A 179 9.97 -19.92 -3.49
CA SER A 179 8.59 -19.89 -3.99
C SER A 179 8.22 -18.51 -4.58
N ALA A 180 8.68 -17.44 -3.97
CA ALA A 180 8.49 -16.08 -4.47
C ALA A 180 9.23 -15.84 -5.79
N ALA A 181 10.48 -16.31 -5.92
CA ALA A 181 11.24 -16.22 -7.17
C ALA A 181 10.55 -16.97 -8.31
N ILE A 182 10.04 -18.19 -8.04
CA ILE A 182 9.27 -18.98 -9.01
C ILE A 182 7.98 -18.23 -9.41
N ALA A 183 7.23 -17.71 -8.45
CA ALA A 183 5.99 -16.97 -8.71
C ALA A 183 6.26 -15.70 -9.56
N LEU A 184 7.34 -14.98 -9.29
CA LEU A 184 7.76 -13.80 -10.07
C LEU A 184 8.19 -14.19 -11.48
N ALA A 185 8.91 -15.29 -11.65
CA ALA A 185 9.27 -15.82 -12.97
C ALA A 185 8.03 -16.22 -13.78
N ILE A 186 7.07 -16.89 -13.16
CA ILE A 186 5.76 -17.21 -13.77
C ILE A 186 5.05 -15.90 -14.17
N GLY A 187 4.98 -14.90 -13.30
CA GLY A 187 4.40 -13.60 -13.58
C GLY A 187 5.05 -12.90 -14.77
N ALA A 188 6.39 -12.93 -14.85
CA ALA A 188 7.15 -12.38 -15.96
C ALA A 188 6.82 -13.09 -17.31
N VAL A 189 6.81 -14.42 -17.31
CA VAL A 189 6.47 -15.22 -18.52
C VAL A 189 5.03 -14.96 -18.97
N ILE A 190 4.07 -14.92 -18.04
CA ILE A 190 2.67 -14.62 -18.34
C ILE A 190 2.55 -13.20 -18.94
N THR A 191 3.28 -12.22 -18.39
CA THR A 191 3.25 -10.84 -18.89
C THR A 191 3.79 -10.76 -20.33
N LEU A 192 4.82 -11.52 -20.69
CA LEU A 192 5.32 -11.62 -22.05
C LEU A 192 4.30 -12.24 -23.03
N ALA A 193 3.41 -13.11 -22.54
CA ALA A 193 2.36 -13.73 -23.35
C ALA A 193 1.20 -12.76 -23.70
N ILE A 194 1.15 -11.56 -23.12
CA ILE A 194 0.21 -10.50 -23.48
C ILE A 194 0.56 -10.01 -24.89
N LYS A 195 -0.41 -10.00 -25.81
CA LYS A 195 -0.19 -9.64 -27.22
C LYS A 195 -0.45 -8.17 -27.51
N THR A 196 -1.31 -7.52 -26.73
CA THR A 196 -1.67 -6.11 -26.92
C THR A 196 -0.45 -5.22 -26.77
N ARG A 197 -0.02 -4.63 -27.88
CA ARG A 197 1.03 -3.60 -27.88
C ARG A 197 0.41 -2.26 -27.54
N THR A 198 1.08 -1.53 -26.68
CA THR A 198 0.60 -0.21 -26.26
C THR A 198 1.04 0.84 -27.27
N GLU A 199 0.09 1.56 -27.86
CA GLU A 199 0.40 2.75 -28.65
C GLU A 199 0.98 3.84 -27.74
N ARG A 200 1.97 4.56 -28.25
CA ARG A 200 2.56 5.71 -27.55
C ARG A 200 1.49 6.76 -27.34
N GLY A 201 1.07 6.95 -26.11
CA GLY A 201 0.10 8.01 -25.77
C GLY A 201 0.81 9.36 -25.66
N GLU A 202 0.25 10.39 -26.28
CA GLU A 202 0.60 11.79 -26.03
C GLU A 202 0.11 12.24 -24.66
N ARG A 203 0.71 11.73 -23.59
CA ARG A 203 0.48 12.31 -22.26
C ARG A 203 1.55 13.33 -21.95
N GLN A 204 1.12 14.51 -21.51
CA GLN A 204 2.06 15.51 -21.04
C GLN A 204 2.77 14.95 -19.80
N PRO A 205 4.11 14.99 -19.78
CA PRO A 205 4.88 14.48 -18.64
C PRO A 205 4.50 15.27 -17.38
N THR A 206 4.40 14.55 -16.26
CA THR A 206 4.22 15.17 -14.96
C THR A 206 5.49 15.95 -14.64
N THR A 207 5.49 17.24 -14.90
CA THR A 207 6.62 18.13 -14.64
C THR A 207 6.55 18.66 -13.21
N LEU A 208 7.70 19.11 -12.69
CA LEU A 208 7.77 19.75 -11.38
C LEU A 208 6.81 20.94 -11.27
N SER A 209 6.63 21.70 -12.37
CA SER A 209 5.66 22.80 -12.45
C SER A 209 4.21 22.32 -12.28
N THR A 210 3.87 21.14 -12.78
CA THR A 210 2.55 20.53 -12.64
C THR A 210 2.27 20.14 -11.19
N LEU A 211 3.28 19.57 -10.51
CA LEU A 211 3.18 19.25 -9.08
C LEU A 211 3.07 20.49 -8.22
N LEU A 212 3.86 21.54 -8.50
CA LEU A 212 3.80 22.81 -7.77
C LEU A 212 2.44 23.52 -7.96
N ALA A 213 1.85 23.46 -9.16
CA ALA A 213 0.50 23.98 -9.39
C ALA A 213 -0.55 23.23 -8.57
N GLY A 214 -0.44 21.87 -8.50
CA GLY A 214 -1.29 21.04 -7.65
C GLY A 214 -1.13 21.39 -6.17
N LEU A 215 0.11 21.54 -5.70
CA LEU A 215 0.41 21.92 -4.31
C LEU A 215 -0.17 23.28 -3.94
N ARG A 216 -0.01 24.28 -4.80
CA ARG A 216 -0.58 25.63 -4.60
C ARG A 216 -2.11 25.56 -4.51
N TYR A 217 -2.76 24.74 -5.35
CA TYR A 217 -4.20 24.56 -5.30
C TYR A 217 -4.66 23.87 -4.00
N VAL A 218 -3.97 22.83 -3.57
CA VAL A 218 -4.23 22.13 -2.29
C VAL A 218 -4.14 23.11 -1.13
N TYR A 219 -3.11 23.94 -1.08
CA TYR A 219 -2.92 24.95 -0.01
C TYR A 219 -4.04 26.00 0.02
N ALA A 220 -4.54 26.40 -1.15
CA ALA A 220 -5.61 27.39 -1.27
C ALA A 220 -6.99 26.86 -0.82
N LYS A 221 -7.21 25.53 -0.86
CA LYS A 221 -8.49 24.88 -0.53
C LYS A 221 -8.44 24.22 0.84
N LYS A 222 -8.95 24.89 1.89
CA LYS A 222 -8.88 24.46 3.29
C LYS A 222 -9.43 23.04 3.54
N ILE A 223 -10.47 22.60 2.81
CA ILE A 223 -11.03 21.25 2.95
C ILE A 223 -10.03 20.21 2.43
N ILE A 224 -9.44 20.44 1.26
CA ILE A 224 -8.47 19.52 0.64
C ILE A 224 -7.19 19.49 1.49
N PHE A 225 -6.70 20.68 1.89
CA PHE A 225 -5.51 20.81 2.73
C PHE A 225 -5.70 20.12 4.08
N GLY A 226 -6.85 20.32 4.73
CA GLY A 226 -7.16 19.67 6.01
C GLY A 226 -7.27 18.15 5.89
N ALA A 227 -7.89 17.64 4.81
CA ALA A 227 -8.00 16.20 4.57
C ALA A 227 -6.64 15.54 4.35
N ILE A 228 -5.75 16.14 3.55
CA ILE A 228 -4.40 15.64 3.30
C ILE A 228 -3.53 15.75 4.56
N THR A 229 -3.62 16.87 5.31
CA THR A 229 -2.85 17.09 6.54
C THR A 229 -3.24 16.09 7.63
N LEU A 230 -4.55 15.83 7.80
CA LEU A 230 -5.03 14.85 8.76
C LEU A 230 -4.43 13.46 8.47
N ASP A 231 -4.51 13.00 7.22
CA ASP A 231 -3.94 11.72 6.80
C ASP A 231 -2.44 11.64 7.03
N LEU A 232 -1.72 12.63 6.51
CA LEU A 232 -0.26 12.69 6.61
C LEU A 232 0.19 12.58 8.07
N LEU A 233 -0.40 13.35 8.97
CA LEU A 233 0.00 13.39 10.37
C LEU A 233 -0.42 12.11 11.12
N VAL A 234 -1.63 11.56 10.84
CA VAL A 234 -2.10 10.32 11.47
C VAL A 234 -1.24 9.14 11.06
N VAL A 235 -0.93 9.01 9.78
CA VAL A 235 -0.10 7.91 9.26
C VAL A 235 1.35 8.08 9.71
N LEU A 236 1.89 9.30 9.68
CA LEU A 236 3.24 9.61 10.15
C LEU A 236 3.44 9.23 11.62
N LEU A 237 2.44 9.47 12.48
CA LEU A 237 2.53 9.18 13.90
C LEU A 237 2.03 7.78 14.26
N GLY A 238 0.98 7.28 13.60
CA GLY A 238 0.29 6.05 13.96
C GLY A 238 0.86 4.76 13.34
N GLY A 239 1.82 4.85 12.41
CA GLY A 239 2.39 3.67 11.74
C GLY A 239 3.03 2.70 12.73
N ALA A 240 2.48 1.47 12.84
CA ALA A 240 2.99 0.41 13.71
C ALA A 240 3.39 -0.86 12.93
N THR A 241 3.14 -0.90 11.62
CA THR A 241 3.32 -2.09 10.79
C THR A 241 4.76 -2.58 10.72
N ALA A 242 5.74 -1.67 10.77
CA ALA A 242 7.15 -2.01 10.84
C ALA A 242 7.52 -2.83 12.09
N LEU A 243 6.74 -2.70 13.17
CA LEU A 243 6.99 -3.35 14.45
C LEU A 243 6.31 -4.72 14.61
N PHE A 244 5.52 -5.17 13.62
CA PHE A 244 4.86 -6.50 13.69
C PHE A 244 5.84 -7.66 13.95
N PRO A 245 7.06 -7.72 13.35
CA PRO A 245 8.02 -8.76 13.70
C PRO A 245 8.40 -8.75 15.19
N VAL A 246 8.59 -7.56 15.79
CA VAL A 246 8.93 -7.41 17.20
C VAL A 246 7.79 -7.93 18.08
N PHE A 247 6.56 -7.44 17.84
CA PHE A 247 5.39 -7.89 18.59
C PHE A 247 5.14 -9.38 18.44
N ALA A 248 5.25 -9.92 17.22
CA ALA A 248 5.00 -11.34 16.98
C ALA A 248 6.07 -12.25 17.61
N LYS A 249 7.33 -11.80 17.71
CA LYS A 249 8.42 -12.58 18.28
C LYS A 249 8.47 -12.46 19.80
N ASP A 250 8.53 -11.22 20.32
CA ASP A 250 8.93 -10.96 21.71
C ASP A 250 7.76 -10.75 22.66
N ILE A 251 6.55 -10.38 22.16
CA ILE A 251 5.39 -10.03 23.00
C ILE A 251 4.27 -11.07 22.86
N LEU A 252 3.95 -11.44 21.63
CA LEU A 252 2.84 -12.37 21.34
C LEU A 252 3.31 -13.81 21.13
N GLU A 253 4.60 -14.05 21.02
CA GLU A 253 5.26 -15.37 20.89
C GLU A 253 4.69 -16.24 19.77
N THR A 254 4.28 -15.63 18.65
CA THR A 254 3.58 -16.30 17.54
C THR A 254 4.45 -16.46 16.29
N GLY A 255 5.69 -15.95 16.33
CA GLY A 255 6.66 -16.09 15.25
C GLY A 255 6.27 -15.39 13.95
N ALA A 256 6.87 -15.81 12.85
CA ALA A 256 6.67 -15.23 11.52
C ALA A 256 5.23 -15.34 11.03
N ALA A 257 4.55 -16.46 11.33
CA ALA A 257 3.14 -16.65 10.99
C ALA A 257 2.26 -15.60 11.66
N GLY A 258 2.49 -15.30 12.94
CA GLY A 258 1.79 -14.27 13.68
C GLY A 258 1.99 -12.88 13.06
N ALA A 259 3.22 -12.51 12.69
CA ALA A 259 3.50 -11.25 12.00
C ALA A 259 2.77 -11.15 10.65
N GLY A 260 2.76 -12.22 9.86
CA GLY A 260 2.05 -12.29 8.60
C GLY A 260 0.54 -12.13 8.76
N PHE A 261 -0.06 -12.82 9.73
CA PHE A 261 -1.49 -12.72 10.00
C PHE A 261 -1.90 -11.36 10.59
N LEU A 262 -1.10 -10.70 11.43
CA LEU A 262 -1.36 -9.33 11.88
C LEU A 262 -1.44 -8.35 10.70
N ARG A 263 -0.50 -8.45 9.76
CA ARG A 263 -0.53 -7.64 8.53
C ARG A 263 -1.75 -7.95 7.66
N SER A 264 -2.10 -9.23 7.56
CA SER A 264 -3.29 -9.70 6.85
C SER A 264 -4.60 -9.27 7.50
N ALA A 265 -4.66 -9.22 8.85
CA ALA A 265 -5.81 -8.74 9.60
C ALA A 265 -6.12 -7.26 9.26
N MET A 266 -5.11 -6.40 9.24
CA MET A 266 -5.26 -5.00 8.84
C MET A 266 -5.78 -4.88 7.40
N ALA A 267 -5.18 -5.59 6.46
CA ALA A 267 -5.61 -5.59 5.06
C ALA A 267 -7.02 -6.19 4.87
N GLY A 268 -7.34 -7.26 5.62
CA GLY A 268 -8.65 -7.91 5.63
C GLY A 268 -9.75 -7.01 6.18
N GLY A 269 -9.48 -6.30 7.27
CA GLY A 269 -10.39 -5.29 7.82
C GLY A 269 -10.68 -4.17 6.82
N ALA A 270 -9.65 -3.68 6.15
CA ALA A 270 -9.80 -2.68 5.09
C ALA A 270 -10.64 -3.21 3.90
N LEU A 271 -10.41 -4.46 3.48
CA LEU A 271 -11.18 -5.10 2.40
C LEU A 271 -12.66 -5.23 2.78
N LEU A 272 -12.94 -5.79 3.95
CA LEU A 272 -14.32 -5.98 4.44
C LEU A 272 -15.05 -4.65 4.58
N SER A 273 -14.41 -3.66 5.18
CA SER A 273 -14.97 -2.31 5.30
C SER A 273 -15.24 -1.67 3.93
N GLY A 274 -14.34 -1.85 2.96
CA GLY A 274 -14.55 -1.40 1.59
C GLY A 274 -15.79 -2.03 0.95
N ILE A 275 -16.01 -3.33 1.11
CA ILE A 275 -17.19 -4.04 0.62
C ILE A 275 -18.47 -3.49 1.30
N VAL A 276 -18.45 -3.34 2.63
CA VAL A 276 -19.60 -2.80 3.37
C VAL A 276 -19.94 -1.39 2.90
N LEU A 277 -18.95 -0.53 2.68
CA LEU A 277 -19.15 0.83 2.18
C LEU A 277 -19.83 0.90 0.80
N THR A 278 -19.63 -0.11 -0.05
CA THR A 278 -20.32 -0.15 -1.36
C THR A 278 -21.83 -0.42 -1.22
N GLN A 279 -22.23 -1.06 -0.12
CA GLN A 279 -23.64 -1.43 0.13
C GLN A 279 -24.39 -0.39 0.98
N VAL A 280 -23.72 0.12 2.04
CA VAL A 280 -24.36 1.02 3.02
C VAL A 280 -24.27 2.48 2.59
N GLY A 281 -23.23 2.86 1.84
CA GLY A 281 -22.95 4.24 1.48
C GLY A 281 -22.53 5.12 2.66
N LEU A 282 -22.13 6.34 2.35
CA LEU A 282 -21.75 7.37 3.34
C LEU A 282 -22.59 8.62 3.06
N GLU A 283 -23.86 8.62 3.48
CA GLU A 283 -24.81 9.66 3.08
C GLU A 283 -24.78 10.91 3.96
N ARG A 284 -24.46 10.81 5.26
CA ARG A 284 -24.58 11.93 6.23
C ARG A 284 -23.42 11.97 7.21
N ASN A 285 -23.15 13.16 7.73
CA ASN A 285 -22.11 13.43 8.73
C ASN A 285 -20.71 12.96 8.30
N VAL A 286 -20.39 13.13 7.02
CA VAL A 286 -19.18 12.56 6.40
C VAL A 286 -17.90 13.04 7.10
N GLY A 287 -17.80 14.35 7.41
CA GLY A 287 -16.66 14.91 8.13
C GLY A 287 -16.51 14.31 9.53
N ARG A 288 -17.60 14.25 10.32
CA ARG A 288 -17.55 13.67 11.67
C ARG A 288 -17.19 12.18 11.66
N LYS A 289 -17.72 11.41 10.70
CA LYS A 289 -17.37 9.98 10.52
C LYS A 289 -15.87 9.81 10.25
N MET A 290 -15.27 10.67 9.41
CA MET A 290 -13.84 10.63 9.15
C MET A 290 -13.01 10.83 10.42
N PHE A 291 -13.34 11.81 11.25
CA PHE A 291 -12.65 12.00 12.54
C PHE A 291 -12.90 10.87 13.52
N ALA A 292 -14.13 10.32 13.57
CA ALA A 292 -14.43 9.15 14.41
C ALA A 292 -13.60 7.93 14.02
N THR A 293 -13.40 7.68 12.72
CA THR A 293 -12.55 6.56 12.27
C THR A 293 -11.07 6.78 12.61
N VAL A 294 -10.58 8.02 12.58
CA VAL A 294 -9.22 8.33 13.06
C VAL A 294 -9.07 8.10 14.56
N LEU A 295 -10.08 8.42 15.36
CA LEU A 295 -10.09 8.09 16.80
C LEU A 295 -10.05 6.58 17.02
N ILE A 296 -10.88 5.81 16.29
CA ILE A 296 -10.87 4.35 16.36
C ILE A 296 -9.49 3.81 15.97
N PHE A 297 -8.86 4.35 14.92
CA PHE A 297 -7.50 4.00 14.51
C PHE A 297 -6.50 4.20 15.66
N GLY A 298 -6.50 5.36 16.31
CA GLY A 298 -5.63 5.65 17.44
C GLY A 298 -5.87 4.73 18.64
N ILE A 299 -7.14 4.48 18.99
CA ILE A 299 -7.53 3.56 20.08
C ILE A 299 -7.06 2.13 19.76
N CYS A 300 -7.30 1.63 18.54
CA CYS A 300 -6.86 0.30 18.13
C CYS A 300 -5.33 0.16 18.15
N THR A 301 -4.61 1.24 17.79
CA THR A 301 -3.13 1.27 17.89
C THR A 301 -2.70 1.15 19.35
N ILE A 302 -3.36 1.85 20.30
CA ILE A 302 -3.07 1.73 21.74
C ILE A 302 -3.40 0.34 22.27
N VAL A 303 -4.57 -0.21 21.90
CA VAL A 303 -4.97 -1.58 22.29
C VAL A 303 -3.95 -2.59 21.79
N PHE A 304 -3.50 -2.48 20.54
CA PHE A 304 -2.44 -3.33 20.01
C PHE A 304 -1.13 -3.20 20.79
N GLY A 305 -0.72 -1.97 21.10
CA GLY A 305 0.52 -1.70 21.86
C GLY A 305 0.53 -2.27 23.28
N LEU A 306 -0.63 -2.36 23.92
CA LEU A 306 -0.79 -2.88 25.30
C LEU A 306 -1.16 -4.37 25.34
N SER A 307 -1.54 -4.96 24.21
CA SER A 307 -2.04 -6.33 24.19
C SER A 307 -0.91 -7.35 24.18
N GLU A 308 -0.97 -8.29 25.11
CA GLU A 308 -0.18 -9.52 25.16
C GLU A 308 -0.96 -10.74 24.61
N ILE A 309 -2.23 -10.53 24.22
CA ILE A 309 -3.11 -11.58 23.70
C ILE A 309 -3.17 -11.48 22.17
N TYR A 310 -2.72 -12.51 21.48
CA TYR A 310 -2.67 -12.53 20.02
C TYR A 310 -4.01 -12.19 19.34
N TRP A 311 -5.10 -12.82 19.78
CA TRP A 311 -6.43 -12.61 19.18
C TRP A 311 -6.97 -11.19 19.41
N LEU A 312 -6.65 -10.56 20.54
CA LEU A 312 -6.99 -9.16 20.78
C LEU A 312 -6.20 -8.24 19.85
N SER A 313 -4.90 -8.50 19.69
CA SER A 313 -4.03 -7.79 18.76
C SER A 313 -4.50 -7.95 17.31
N PHE A 314 -4.87 -9.17 16.91
CA PHE A 314 -5.42 -9.47 15.59
C PHE A 314 -6.71 -8.70 15.31
N MET A 315 -7.67 -8.72 16.25
CA MET A 315 -8.92 -7.97 16.14
C MET A 315 -8.70 -6.45 16.13
N ALA A 316 -7.81 -5.94 16.98
CA ALA A 316 -7.44 -4.54 16.98
C ALA A 316 -6.90 -4.10 15.61
N MET A 317 -6.01 -4.89 14.98
CA MET A 317 -5.48 -4.60 13.65
C MET A 317 -6.55 -4.70 12.55
N ALA A 318 -7.48 -5.65 12.64
CA ALA A 318 -8.59 -5.75 11.69
C ALA A 318 -9.52 -4.52 11.77
N VAL A 319 -9.88 -4.09 12.99
CA VAL A 319 -10.70 -2.90 13.20
C VAL A 319 -9.96 -1.62 12.79
N LEU A 320 -8.66 -1.54 13.07
CA LEU A 320 -7.79 -0.44 12.62
C LEU A 320 -7.81 -0.32 11.08
N GLY A 321 -7.59 -1.42 10.37
CA GLY A 321 -7.63 -1.44 8.92
C GLY A 321 -9.00 -1.07 8.35
N ALA A 322 -10.08 -1.51 9.00
CA ALA A 322 -11.45 -1.12 8.63
C ALA A 322 -11.69 0.39 8.82
N ALA A 323 -11.25 0.96 9.93
CA ALA A 323 -11.37 2.38 10.23
C ALA A 323 -10.55 3.24 9.26
N ASP A 324 -9.31 2.81 8.95
CA ASP A 324 -8.45 3.46 7.97
C ASP A 324 -9.09 3.49 6.58
N MET A 325 -9.64 2.38 6.12
CA MET A 325 -10.31 2.32 4.81
C MET A 325 -11.50 3.28 4.70
N VAL A 326 -12.30 3.43 5.76
CA VAL A 326 -13.40 4.41 5.80
C VAL A 326 -12.85 5.84 5.69
N SER A 327 -11.81 6.17 6.47
CA SER A 327 -11.14 7.48 6.43
C SER A 327 -10.57 7.78 5.05
N VAL A 328 -9.85 6.83 4.45
CA VAL A 328 -9.27 6.94 3.09
C VAL A 328 -10.37 7.18 2.06
N ASN A 329 -11.47 6.41 2.11
CA ASN A 329 -12.57 6.53 1.16
C ASN A 329 -13.21 7.92 1.23
N ILE A 330 -13.53 8.40 2.44
CA ILE A 330 -14.09 9.73 2.65
C ILE A 330 -13.15 10.81 2.10
N ARG A 331 -11.87 10.74 2.44
CA ARG A 331 -10.87 11.71 2.03
C ARG A 331 -10.69 11.75 0.51
N VAL A 332 -10.51 10.60 -0.12
CA VAL A 332 -10.33 10.52 -1.58
C VAL A 332 -11.56 11.08 -2.29
N THR A 333 -12.77 10.75 -1.83
CA THR A 333 -14.02 11.25 -2.40
C THR A 333 -14.15 12.77 -2.22
N LEU A 334 -13.87 13.32 -1.03
CA LEU A 334 -13.88 14.76 -0.78
C LEU A 334 -12.89 15.51 -1.67
N ILE A 335 -11.66 14.98 -1.82
CA ILE A 335 -10.64 15.58 -2.68
C ILE A 335 -11.11 15.61 -4.14
N GLN A 336 -11.71 14.51 -4.63
CA GLN A 336 -12.18 14.42 -6.01
C GLN A 336 -13.35 15.37 -6.30
N ILE A 337 -14.33 15.47 -5.38
CA ILE A 337 -15.49 16.35 -5.55
C ILE A 337 -15.13 17.83 -5.40
N ALA A 338 -14.22 18.14 -4.46
CA ALA A 338 -13.80 19.52 -4.23
C ALA A 338 -12.79 20.05 -5.27
N THR A 339 -12.34 19.20 -6.21
CA THR A 339 -11.33 19.56 -7.21
C THR A 339 -11.96 19.61 -8.61
N PRO A 340 -11.84 20.74 -9.36
CA PRO A 340 -12.26 20.83 -10.76
C PRO A 340 -11.52 19.83 -11.65
N ASP A 341 -12.15 19.46 -12.78
CA ASP A 341 -11.65 18.40 -13.66
C ASP A 341 -10.25 18.68 -14.21
N ASP A 342 -9.92 19.93 -14.53
CA ASP A 342 -8.63 20.39 -15.04
C ASP A 342 -7.48 20.27 -13.99
N MET A 343 -7.82 20.31 -12.69
CA MET A 343 -6.88 20.20 -11.58
C MET A 343 -6.84 18.80 -10.93
N ARG A 344 -7.84 17.93 -11.20
CA ARG A 344 -8.02 16.65 -10.51
C ARG A 344 -6.79 15.75 -10.60
N GLY A 345 -6.16 15.64 -11.77
CA GLY A 345 -4.94 14.85 -11.95
C GLY A 345 -3.75 15.40 -11.14
N ARG A 346 -3.59 16.72 -11.07
CA ARG A 346 -2.50 17.40 -10.34
C ARG A 346 -2.66 17.22 -8.83
N VAL A 347 -3.87 17.42 -8.32
CA VAL A 347 -4.18 17.24 -6.89
C VAL A 347 -4.05 15.78 -6.47
N SER A 348 -4.49 14.82 -7.31
CA SER A 348 -4.32 13.38 -7.04
C SER A 348 -2.84 12.99 -7.00
N ALA A 349 -2.01 13.53 -7.88
CA ALA A 349 -0.57 13.28 -7.87
C ALA A 349 0.08 13.79 -6.57
N VAL A 350 -0.26 15.01 -6.14
CA VAL A 350 0.19 15.59 -4.86
C VAL A 350 -0.25 14.68 -3.70
N SER A 351 -1.54 14.32 -3.63
CA SER A 351 -2.08 13.45 -2.57
C SER A 351 -1.35 12.11 -2.51
N SER A 352 -1.09 11.48 -3.66
CA SER A 352 -0.38 10.19 -3.73
C SER A 352 1.06 10.27 -3.23
N VAL A 353 1.78 11.37 -3.56
CA VAL A 353 3.15 11.60 -3.07
C VAL A 353 3.15 11.77 -1.55
N PHE A 354 2.23 12.58 -1.03
CA PHE A 354 2.13 12.80 0.43
C PHE A 354 1.76 11.51 1.18
N THR A 355 0.76 10.76 0.69
CA THR A 355 0.37 9.49 1.32
C THR A 355 1.49 8.44 1.26
N GLY A 356 2.18 8.32 0.12
CA GLY A 356 3.32 7.42 0.00
C GLY A 356 4.46 7.79 0.95
N ALA A 357 4.84 9.07 0.97
CA ALA A 357 5.92 9.54 1.84
C ALA A 357 5.56 9.39 3.33
N SER A 358 4.32 9.71 3.74
CA SER A 358 3.91 9.60 5.14
C SER A 358 3.89 8.15 5.64
N ASN A 359 3.50 7.19 4.81
CA ASN A 359 3.56 5.76 5.17
C ASN A 359 5.00 5.34 5.50
N GLU A 360 5.93 5.59 4.59
CA GLU A 360 7.29 5.11 4.72
C GLU A 360 8.09 5.87 5.80
N ILE A 361 7.89 7.20 5.91
CA ILE A 361 8.50 7.99 6.98
C ILE A 361 7.89 7.61 8.34
N GLY A 362 6.59 7.26 8.37
CA GLY A 362 5.92 6.76 9.56
C GLY A 362 6.50 5.42 10.05
N GLU A 363 6.77 4.49 9.13
CA GLU A 363 7.42 3.22 9.44
C GLU A 363 8.86 3.43 9.92
N LEU A 364 9.64 4.30 9.25
CA LEU A 364 11.00 4.68 9.68
C LEU A 364 10.99 5.29 11.09
N ARG A 365 10.07 6.23 11.34
CA ARG A 365 9.91 6.84 12.66
C ARG A 365 9.57 5.79 13.73
N ALA A 366 8.61 4.90 13.43
CA ALA A 366 8.19 3.86 14.38
C ALA A 366 9.37 2.94 14.74
N GLY A 367 10.16 2.49 13.77
CA GLY A 367 11.34 1.67 14.02
C GLY A 367 12.44 2.42 14.79
N ALA A 368 12.75 3.67 14.41
CA ALA A 368 13.74 4.50 15.11
C ALA A 368 13.31 4.81 16.55
N MET A 369 12.04 5.14 16.77
CA MET A 369 11.50 5.38 18.10
C MET A 369 11.51 4.10 18.95
N ALA A 370 11.13 2.97 18.37
CA ALA A 370 11.16 1.69 19.06
C ALA A 370 12.58 1.26 19.46
N ALA A 371 13.59 1.57 18.63
CA ALA A 371 14.99 1.36 18.99
C ALA A 371 15.45 2.24 20.17
N ALA A 372 14.89 3.45 20.32
CA ALA A 372 15.28 4.40 21.37
C ALA A 372 14.54 4.16 22.70
N ILE A 373 13.24 3.86 22.67
CA ILE A 373 12.38 3.80 23.87
C ILE A 373 11.63 2.47 24.03
N GLY A 374 11.84 1.51 23.13
CA GLY A 374 11.16 0.21 23.11
C GLY A 374 9.91 0.20 22.19
N ALA A 375 9.52 -1.01 21.75
CA ALA A 375 8.44 -1.19 20.79
C ALA A 375 7.07 -0.76 21.34
N VAL A 376 6.73 -1.17 22.56
CA VAL A 376 5.44 -0.82 23.21
C VAL A 376 5.28 0.69 23.38
N PRO A 377 6.22 1.43 24.01
CA PRO A 377 6.12 2.88 24.11
C PRO A 377 6.03 3.58 22.74
N ALA A 378 6.77 3.11 21.73
CA ALA A 378 6.75 3.69 20.39
C ALA A 378 5.35 3.58 19.73
N VAL A 379 4.68 2.43 19.89
CA VAL A 379 3.30 2.22 19.41
C VAL A 379 2.30 3.07 20.19
N LEU A 380 2.45 3.16 21.52
CA LEU A 380 1.57 3.99 22.36
C LEU A 380 1.67 5.47 21.99
N VAL A 381 2.89 5.98 21.80
CA VAL A 381 3.10 7.37 21.34
C VAL A 381 2.46 7.57 19.97
N GLY A 382 2.54 6.58 19.09
CA GLY A 382 1.87 6.60 17.79
C GLY A 382 0.35 6.70 17.90
N GLY A 383 -0.26 5.86 18.73
CA GLY A 383 -1.71 5.84 18.95
C GLY A 383 -2.23 7.13 19.61
N VAL A 384 -1.57 7.57 20.69
CA VAL A 384 -1.89 8.83 21.36
C VAL A 384 -1.67 10.02 20.42
N GLY A 385 -0.58 10.03 19.66
CA GLY A 385 -0.29 11.04 18.66
C GLY A 385 -1.38 11.16 17.60
N SER A 386 -1.90 10.02 17.11
CA SER A 386 -3.01 10.00 16.15
C SER A 386 -4.29 10.61 16.74
N ILE A 387 -4.59 10.35 18.02
CA ILE A 387 -5.74 10.93 18.71
C ILE A 387 -5.55 12.45 18.91
N ILE A 388 -4.35 12.88 19.27
CA ILE A 388 -4.02 14.32 19.43
C ILE A 388 -4.16 15.02 18.07
N VAL A 389 -3.64 14.43 16.99
CA VAL A 389 -3.79 14.96 15.62
C VAL A 389 -5.27 15.10 15.25
N ALA A 390 -6.08 14.09 15.52
CA ALA A 390 -7.52 14.17 15.30
C ALA A 390 -8.16 15.35 16.05
N ALA A 391 -7.82 15.54 17.32
CA ALA A 391 -8.34 16.64 18.14
C ALA A 391 -7.86 18.03 17.66
N VAL A 392 -6.59 18.15 17.28
CA VAL A 392 -6.01 19.38 16.73
C VAL A 392 -6.65 19.71 15.38
N CYS A 393 -6.74 18.73 14.46
CA CYS A 393 -7.34 18.93 13.14
C CYS A 393 -8.85 19.21 13.24
N TRP A 394 -9.56 18.63 14.21
CA TRP A 394 -10.96 18.95 14.48
C TRP A 394 -11.16 20.45 14.77
N LYS A 395 -10.26 21.06 15.56
CA LYS A 395 -10.30 22.51 15.85
C LYS A 395 -9.75 23.36 14.71
N ALA A 396 -8.69 22.92 14.03
CA ALA A 396 -8.02 23.67 12.98
C ALA A 396 -8.82 23.72 11.66
N PHE A 397 -9.61 22.67 11.39
CA PHE A 397 -10.36 22.54 10.14
C PHE A 397 -11.87 22.36 10.36
N PRO A 398 -12.58 23.35 10.95
CA PRO A 398 -14.01 23.24 11.22
C PRO A 398 -14.84 23.04 9.96
N GLN A 399 -14.34 23.51 8.81
CA GLN A 399 -14.98 23.29 7.50
C GLN A 399 -15.00 21.82 7.11
N LEU A 400 -13.98 21.06 7.46
CA LEU A 400 -13.90 19.62 7.18
C LEU A 400 -14.84 18.84 8.11
N VAL A 401 -14.93 19.22 9.37
CA VAL A 401 -15.86 18.64 10.35
C VAL A 401 -17.32 18.89 9.94
N GLY A 402 -17.61 20.08 9.41
CA GLY A 402 -18.95 20.51 8.98
C GLY A 402 -19.47 19.89 7.68
N VAL A 403 -18.68 19.07 6.99
CA VAL A 403 -19.13 18.37 5.79
C VAL A 403 -20.17 17.32 6.16
N ASP A 404 -21.43 17.56 5.79
CA ASP A 404 -22.53 16.62 6.05
C ASP A 404 -22.65 15.58 4.94
N ARG A 405 -22.61 15.99 3.65
CA ARG A 405 -22.80 15.13 2.48
C ARG A 405 -21.74 15.37 1.43
N PHE A 406 -21.56 14.36 0.55
CA PHE A 406 -20.81 14.50 -0.68
C PHE A 406 -21.60 15.28 -1.73
N GLU A 407 -21.81 16.58 -1.52
CA GLU A 407 -22.50 17.42 -2.51
C GLU A 407 -21.48 18.10 -3.42
N GLN A 408 -21.71 17.97 -4.72
CA GLN A 408 -21.06 18.86 -5.69
C GLN A 408 -21.63 20.26 -5.41
N ARG A 409 -20.79 21.20 -4.99
CA ARG A 409 -21.18 22.61 -5.06
C ARG A 409 -21.23 23.00 -6.54
N PRO A 410 -22.31 23.68 -6.95
CA PRO A 410 -22.41 24.23 -8.31
C PRO A 410 -21.26 25.17 -8.63
#